data_3da6087cb6fc40856f9f0bbe8d50c531
#
_entry.id   3da6087cb6fc40856f9f0bbe8d50c531
#
_cell.length_a   1.000
_cell.length_b   1.000
_cell.length_c   1.000
_cell.angle_alpha   90.00
_cell.angle_beta   90.00
_cell.angle_gamma   90.00
#
_symmetry.space_group_name_H-M   'P 1'
#
loop_
_entity.id
_entity.type
_entity.pdbx_description
1 polymer ?
#
loop_
_entity_poly.entity_id
_entity_poly.type
_entity_poly.pdbx_seq_one_letter_code
_entity_poly.pdbx_strand_id
1 'polypeptide(L)'
;MSLVGISLVLVVLLTTLLAGGVWIGVALLATGWAGMQFAPGGIPAGSVLATKVWGNSASWELAALPLFIWMGEILYRTKLSEEMFRGLAPWLNRIPGRLLHVNVLACGIFGSVSGSSAATCATVAKIALPELKKRGYDDMVSLGSLAGAGTLGILIPPSITMVVYAVQANVSIIQVFLAGFLPGLVVMVLYSGYIVAWSLANPQRTPPADPPMSFREKLRESGKLIPLMLLIVLVFLSLLMGWATATECAAWGVLGSLAIAWWHGSLTWPSFWTSVMGAMRVNCMIMLILAGASYMSTSMAYTGVPQALATWVGHFNLSPYALIAALTVMYVALGTALDGISMIVLTTAVVIPMIKAAGFDLVWFGIFVVLVVEMAEVSPPVGFNLFVLQTMSGKDSNTVARASLPFFFLLVLAVAIITVFPDIVMVLPRMAFPA
;
A
#
# COMPACT_ATOMS: atom_id res chain seq x y z
N MET A 1 -25.29 -27.95 11.12
CA MET A 1 -25.74 -26.55 10.97
C MET A 1 -25.88 -26.24 9.47
N SER A 2 -26.77 -25.32 9.10
CA SER A 2 -26.82 -24.83 7.71
C SER A 2 -25.55 -24.01 7.40
N LEU A 3 -25.13 -23.93 6.12
CA LEU A 3 -23.98 -23.12 5.69
C LEU A 3 -24.13 -21.65 6.11
N VAL A 4 -25.36 -21.12 6.05
CA VAL A 4 -25.67 -19.76 6.53
C VAL A 4 -25.42 -19.63 8.03
N GLY A 5 -25.81 -20.63 8.83
CA GLY A 5 -25.57 -20.63 10.26
C GLY A 5 -24.08 -20.68 10.60
N ILE A 6 -23.27 -21.49 9.89
CA ILE A 6 -21.82 -21.54 10.06
C ILE A 6 -21.20 -20.19 9.72
N SER A 7 -21.57 -19.61 8.57
CA SER A 7 -21.07 -18.30 8.14
C SER A 7 -21.36 -17.21 9.17
N LEU A 8 -22.59 -17.18 9.70
CA LEU A 8 -23.01 -16.19 10.69
C LEU A 8 -22.21 -16.35 12.00
N VAL A 9 -22.02 -17.58 12.49
CA VAL A 9 -21.21 -17.84 13.69
C VAL A 9 -19.77 -17.37 13.50
N LEU A 10 -19.13 -17.67 12.36
CA LEU A 10 -17.75 -17.27 12.09
C LEU A 10 -17.63 -15.74 11.97
N VAL A 11 -18.56 -15.08 11.28
CA VAL A 11 -18.56 -13.61 11.15
C VAL A 11 -18.78 -12.94 12.51
N VAL A 12 -19.77 -13.39 13.30
CA VAL A 12 -20.04 -12.84 14.64
C VAL A 12 -18.84 -13.05 15.56
N LEU A 13 -18.23 -14.25 15.55
CA LEU A 13 -17.04 -14.53 16.35
C LEU A 13 -15.90 -13.60 15.98
N LEU A 14 -15.58 -13.48 14.67
CA LEU A 14 -14.51 -12.63 14.18
C LEU A 14 -14.74 -11.17 14.54
N THR A 15 -15.92 -10.63 14.27
CA THR A 15 -16.26 -9.24 14.59
C THR A 15 -16.24 -8.96 16.09
N THR A 16 -16.71 -9.90 16.91
CA THR A 16 -16.66 -9.76 18.37
C THR A 16 -15.22 -9.74 18.90
N LEU A 17 -14.34 -10.63 18.40
CA LEU A 17 -12.94 -10.63 18.77
C LEU A 17 -12.23 -9.35 18.37
N LEU A 18 -12.47 -8.86 17.14
CA LEU A 18 -11.89 -7.62 16.65
C LEU A 18 -12.41 -6.39 17.41
N ALA A 19 -13.72 -6.31 17.66
CA ALA A 19 -14.32 -5.24 18.47
C ALA A 19 -13.83 -5.28 19.94
N GLY A 20 -13.49 -6.48 20.44
CA GLY A 20 -12.87 -6.66 21.76
C GLY A 20 -11.37 -6.29 21.81
N GLY A 21 -10.78 -5.81 20.71
CA GLY A 21 -9.38 -5.40 20.66
C GLY A 21 -8.38 -6.56 20.57
N VAL A 22 -8.84 -7.76 20.23
CA VAL A 22 -7.95 -8.92 20.02
C VAL A 22 -7.11 -8.70 18.75
N TRP A 23 -5.84 -8.99 18.80
CA TRP A 23 -4.94 -8.89 17.65
C TRP A 23 -5.48 -9.69 16.47
N ILE A 24 -5.47 -9.07 15.29
CA ILE A 24 -6.07 -9.63 14.06
C ILE A 24 -5.60 -11.06 13.77
N GLY A 25 -4.29 -11.31 13.83
CA GLY A 25 -3.75 -12.66 13.61
C GLY A 25 -4.29 -13.70 14.60
N VAL A 26 -4.46 -13.32 15.88
CA VAL A 26 -5.04 -14.20 16.91
C VAL A 26 -6.54 -14.41 16.68
N ALA A 27 -7.28 -13.36 16.32
CA ALA A 27 -8.70 -13.45 15.99
C ALA A 27 -8.95 -14.38 14.79
N LEU A 28 -8.09 -14.30 13.76
CA LEU A 28 -8.13 -15.20 12.60
C LEU A 28 -7.85 -16.64 12.97
N LEU A 29 -6.81 -16.90 13.80
CA LEU A 29 -6.49 -18.24 14.30
C LEU A 29 -7.65 -18.83 15.10
N ALA A 30 -8.24 -18.06 16.01
CA ALA A 30 -9.38 -18.49 16.82
C ALA A 30 -10.63 -18.76 15.97
N THR A 31 -10.94 -17.89 15.01
CA THR A 31 -12.06 -18.08 14.09
C THR A 31 -11.82 -19.27 13.16
N GLY A 32 -10.60 -19.45 12.65
CA GLY A 32 -10.21 -20.63 11.87
C GLY A 32 -10.35 -21.92 12.68
N TRP A 33 -9.93 -21.92 13.94
CA TRP A 33 -10.10 -23.06 14.82
C TRP A 33 -11.57 -23.41 15.05
N ALA A 34 -12.40 -22.41 15.33
CA ALA A 34 -13.86 -22.59 15.45
C ALA A 34 -14.48 -23.15 14.16
N GLY A 35 -14.06 -22.64 13.00
CA GLY A 35 -14.52 -23.14 11.70
C GLY A 35 -14.17 -24.61 11.45
N MET A 36 -12.98 -25.05 11.87
CA MET A 36 -12.59 -26.46 11.75
C MET A 36 -13.49 -27.42 12.55
N GLN A 37 -14.18 -26.94 13.59
CA GLN A 37 -15.14 -27.77 14.34
C GLN A 37 -16.40 -28.09 13.49
N PHE A 38 -16.65 -27.32 12.46
CA PHE A 38 -17.76 -27.53 11.50
C PHE A 38 -17.30 -28.26 10.23
N ALA A 39 -16.00 -28.56 10.10
CA ALA A 39 -15.46 -29.25 8.94
C ALA A 39 -15.94 -30.70 8.92
N PRO A 40 -16.44 -31.21 7.77
CA PRO A 40 -16.85 -32.61 7.67
C PRO A 40 -15.68 -33.57 7.80
N GLY A 41 -15.93 -34.78 8.33
CA GLY A 41 -14.93 -35.87 8.36
C GLY A 41 -13.96 -35.86 9.53
N GLY A 42 -14.15 -35.02 10.57
CA GLY A 42 -13.33 -35.07 11.79
C GLY A 42 -11.85 -34.74 11.57
N ILE A 43 -11.57 -33.83 10.64
CA ILE A 43 -10.20 -33.40 10.30
C ILE A 43 -9.54 -32.79 11.54
N PRO A 44 -8.33 -33.24 11.94
CA PRO A 44 -7.69 -32.70 13.14
C PRO A 44 -7.30 -31.22 12.97
N ALA A 45 -8.00 -30.33 13.66
CA ALA A 45 -7.77 -28.89 13.59
C ALA A 45 -6.32 -28.49 13.89
N GLY A 46 -5.69 -29.17 14.88
CA GLY A 46 -4.29 -28.89 15.27
C GLY A 46 -3.27 -29.26 14.20
N SER A 47 -3.43 -30.36 13.49
CA SER A 47 -2.51 -30.76 12.42
C SER A 47 -2.61 -29.80 11.21
N VAL A 48 -3.82 -29.37 10.85
CA VAL A 48 -4.04 -28.37 9.81
C VAL A 48 -3.41 -27.04 10.23
N LEU A 49 -3.61 -26.61 11.47
CA LEU A 49 -2.98 -25.40 12.02
C LEU A 49 -1.46 -25.48 11.90
N ALA A 50 -0.85 -26.54 12.41
CA ALA A 50 0.60 -26.73 12.39
C ALA A 50 1.16 -26.69 10.96
N THR A 51 0.52 -27.42 10.03
CA THR A 51 0.94 -27.46 8.62
C THR A 51 0.83 -26.10 7.95
N LYS A 52 -0.24 -25.35 8.22
CA LYS A 52 -0.44 -24.02 7.59
C LYS A 52 0.48 -22.96 8.18
N VAL A 53 0.65 -22.93 9.49
CA VAL A 53 1.59 -22.01 10.14
C VAL A 53 3.03 -22.31 9.68
N TRP A 54 3.42 -23.58 9.65
CA TRP A 54 4.74 -23.97 9.15
C TRP A 54 4.93 -23.63 7.68
N GLY A 55 3.99 -23.99 6.80
CA GLY A 55 4.07 -23.71 5.37
C GLY A 55 4.23 -22.22 5.06
N ASN A 56 3.48 -21.35 5.75
CA ASN A 56 3.64 -19.91 5.61
C ASN A 56 4.96 -19.40 6.17
N SER A 57 5.39 -19.90 7.34
CA SER A 57 6.63 -19.43 7.99
C SER A 57 7.89 -19.88 7.25
N ALA A 58 7.84 -21.01 6.55
CA ALA A 58 8.94 -21.59 5.80
C ALA A 58 8.96 -21.21 4.30
N SER A 59 8.05 -20.31 3.86
CA SER A 59 8.01 -19.87 2.47
C SER A 59 9.20 -18.96 2.15
N TRP A 60 9.99 -19.35 1.13
CA TRP A 60 11.11 -18.55 0.63
C TRP A 60 10.67 -17.20 0.08
N GLU A 61 9.48 -17.15 -0.53
CA GLU A 61 8.92 -15.93 -1.10
C GLU A 61 8.66 -14.85 -0.04
N LEU A 62 8.27 -15.29 1.17
CA LEU A 62 8.04 -14.38 2.30
C LEU A 62 9.33 -13.80 2.89
N ALA A 63 10.51 -14.35 2.57
CA ALA A 63 11.78 -13.80 3.01
C ALA A 63 12.08 -12.41 2.40
N ALA A 64 11.47 -12.06 1.26
CA ALA A 64 11.53 -10.72 0.70
C ALA A 64 10.92 -9.65 1.62
N LEU A 65 9.88 -10.02 2.38
CA LEU A 65 9.08 -9.10 3.20
C LEU A 65 9.91 -8.42 4.29
N PRO A 66 10.58 -9.13 5.22
CA PRO A 66 11.41 -8.51 6.24
C PRO A 66 12.53 -7.66 5.66
N LEU A 67 13.08 -8.05 4.51
CA LEU A 67 14.18 -7.32 3.87
C LEU A 67 13.68 -5.99 3.26
N PHE A 68 12.56 -5.96 2.54
CA PHE A 68 11.98 -4.71 2.05
C PHE A 68 11.55 -3.79 3.19
N ILE A 69 10.95 -4.33 4.25
CA ILE A 69 10.59 -3.53 5.44
C ILE A 69 11.85 -2.93 6.06
N TRP A 70 12.93 -3.71 6.19
CA TRP A 70 14.16 -3.22 6.77
C TRP A 70 14.87 -2.19 5.89
N MET A 71 14.87 -2.37 4.58
CA MET A 71 15.34 -1.36 3.62
C MET A 71 14.62 -0.02 3.85
N GLY A 72 13.28 -0.04 3.95
CA GLY A 72 12.47 1.14 4.24
C GLY A 72 12.81 1.78 5.59
N GLU A 73 12.94 0.97 6.65
CA GLU A 73 13.29 1.43 8.00
C GLU A 73 14.69 2.08 8.08
N ILE A 74 15.68 1.58 7.30
CA ILE A 74 17.00 2.21 7.21
C ILE A 74 16.88 3.59 6.59
N LEU A 75 16.26 3.67 5.40
CA LEU A 75 16.17 4.90 4.63
C LEU A 75 15.30 5.96 5.31
N TYR A 76 14.24 5.54 6.03
CA TYR A 76 13.41 6.43 6.85
C TYR A 76 14.22 7.23 7.89
N ARG A 77 15.32 6.65 8.41
CA ARG A 77 16.15 7.25 9.45
C ARG A 77 17.31 8.10 8.90
N THR A 78 17.43 8.19 7.58
CA THR A 78 18.44 9.03 6.90
C THR A 78 17.91 10.43 6.63
N LYS A 79 18.79 11.36 6.26
CA LYS A 79 18.42 12.72 5.81
C LYS A 79 17.85 12.77 4.39
N LEU A 80 17.63 11.62 3.78
CA LEU A 80 17.20 11.49 2.39
C LEU A 80 15.91 12.24 2.07
N SER A 81 14.96 12.27 3.00
CA SER A 81 13.70 12.97 2.79
C SER A 81 13.86 14.48 2.67
N GLU A 82 14.79 15.10 3.45
CA GLU A 82 15.13 16.52 3.31
C GLU A 82 15.81 16.79 1.97
N GLU A 83 16.72 15.91 1.59
CA GLU A 83 17.45 16.01 0.32
C GLU A 83 16.52 15.84 -0.88
N MET A 84 15.52 14.94 -0.79
CA MET A 84 14.48 14.81 -1.81
C MET A 84 13.70 16.11 -2.00
N PHE A 85 13.24 16.71 -0.92
CA PHE A 85 12.48 17.95 -0.99
C PHE A 85 13.32 19.08 -1.63
N ARG A 86 14.57 19.23 -1.20
CA ARG A 86 15.50 20.23 -1.75
C ARG A 86 15.89 19.97 -3.20
N GLY A 87 16.09 18.72 -3.57
CA GLY A 87 16.49 18.33 -4.93
C GLY A 87 15.37 18.43 -5.96
N LEU A 88 14.11 18.17 -5.56
CA LEU A 88 12.95 18.22 -6.45
C LEU A 88 12.37 19.64 -6.61
N ALA A 89 12.34 20.43 -5.53
CA ALA A 89 11.72 21.75 -5.51
C ALA A 89 12.14 22.69 -6.66
N PRO A 90 13.43 22.82 -7.04
CA PRO A 90 13.87 23.72 -8.09
C PRO A 90 13.34 23.37 -9.48
N TRP A 91 13.03 22.11 -9.75
CA TRP A 91 12.50 21.65 -11.05
C TRP A 91 11.02 21.96 -11.22
N LEU A 92 10.27 21.92 -10.11
CA LEU A 92 8.85 22.07 -10.09
C LEU A 92 8.38 23.52 -9.90
N ASN A 93 9.32 24.43 -9.65
CA ASN A 93 9.04 25.84 -9.37
C ASN A 93 8.30 26.58 -10.50
N ARG A 94 8.38 26.09 -11.75
CA ARG A 94 7.69 26.67 -12.91
C ARG A 94 6.29 26.12 -13.14
N ILE A 95 5.95 24.97 -12.54
CA ILE A 95 4.65 24.32 -12.71
C ILE A 95 3.65 24.99 -11.74
N PRO A 96 2.42 25.32 -12.17
CA PRO A 96 1.39 25.83 -11.25
C PRO A 96 1.17 24.86 -10.10
N GLY A 97 1.25 25.35 -8.84
CA GLY A 97 1.23 24.49 -7.63
C GLY A 97 2.62 24.24 -7.01
N ARG A 98 3.70 24.36 -7.79
CA ARG A 98 5.10 24.38 -7.32
C ARG A 98 5.41 23.29 -6.29
N LEU A 99 5.63 23.65 -5.01
CA LEU A 99 5.99 22.72 -3.95
C LEU A 99 4.93 21.66 -3.64
N LEU A 100 3.67 21.87 -4.01
CA LEU A 100 2.63 20.85 -3.87
C LEU A 100 2.93 19.61 -4.74
N HIS A 101 3.58 19.80 -5.91
CA HIS A 101 4.02 18.69 -6.74
C HIS A 101 5.19 17.92 -6.12
N VAL A 102 6.01 18.61 -5.29
CA VAL A 102 7.08 17.92 -4.54
C VAL A 102 6.48 16.88 -3.60
N ASN A 103 5.31 17.15 -2.98
CA ASN A 103 4.63 16.16 -2.14
C ASN A 103 4.32 14.89 -2.94
N VAL A 104 3.76 15.03 -4.15
CA VAL A 104 3.39 13.88 -5.00
C VAL A 104 4.62 13.09 -5.43
N LEU A 105 5.64 13.77 -5.97
CA LEU A 105 6.86 13.11 -6.45
C LEU A 105 7.67 12.51 -5.31
N ALA A 106 7.83 13.25 -4.19
CA ALA A 106 8.55 12.75 -3.02
C ALA A 106 7.85 11.55 -2.40
N CYS A 107 6.52 11.57 -2.28
CA CYS A 107 5.77 10.41 -1.80
C CYS A 107 5.88 9.22 -2.78
N GLY A 108 5.84 9.45 -4.09
CA GLY A 108 6.04 8.38 -5.08
C GLY A 108 7.44 7.75 -4.98
N ILE A 109 8.49 8.57 -4.91
CA ILE A 109 9.88 8.10 -4.79
C ILE A 109 10.12 7.43 -3.43
N PHE A 110 9.71 8.07 -2.33
CA PHE A 110 9.90 7.51 -1.00
C PHE A 110 9.00 6.28 -0.77
N GLY A 111 7.80 6.30 -1.34
CA GLY A 111 6.86 5.19 -1.31
C GLY A 111 7.43 3.92 -1.90
N SER A 112 8.14 4.02 -3.04
CA SER A 112 8.79 2.87 -3.67
C SER A 112 9.89 2.22 -2.82
N VAL A 113 10.27 2.84 -1.72
CA VAL A 113 11.30 2.30 -0.80
C VAL A 113 10.70 1.91 0.53
N SER A 114 9.74 2.68 1.04
CA SER A 114 9.09 2.42 2.33
C SER A 114 8.07 1.28 2.28
N GLY A 115 7.42 1.10 1.13
CA GLY A 115 6.35 0.10 0.94
C GLY A 115 5.14 0.30 1.85
N SER A 116 5.04 1.45 2.56
CA SER A 116 4.02 1.77 3.56
C SER A 116 3.47 3.18 3.35
N SER A 117 2.15 3.29 3.24
CA SER A 117 1.45 4.57 3.09
C SER A 117 1.68 5.49 4.30
N ALA A 118 1.48 4.98 5.49
CA ALA A 118 1.66 5.75 6.72
C ALA A 118 3.08 6.27 6.92
N ALA A 119 4.10 5.44 6.68
CA ALA A 119 5.49 5.83 6.78
C ALA A 119 5.84 6.89 5.74
N THR A 120 5.35 6.74 4.50
CA THR A 120 5.52 7.70 3.43
C THR A 120 4.87 9.04 3.76
N CYS A 121 3.60 9.01 4.17
CA CYS A 121 2.86 10.20 4.57
C CYS A 121 3.56 10.93 5.72
N ALA A 122 3.90 10.23 6.81
CA ALA A 122 4.55 10.83 7.98
C ALA A 122 5.91 11.44 7.64
N THR A 123 6.72 10.74 6.83
CA THR A 123 8.08 11.18 6.48
C THR A 123 8.05 12.45 5.63
N VAL A 124 7.24 12.44 4.57
CA VAL A 124 7.16 13.59 3.66
C VAL A 124 6.46 14.76 4.34
N ALA A 125 5.37 14.51 5.10
CA ALA A 125 4.65 15.55 5.81
C ALA A 125 5.51 16.27 6.87
N LYS A 126 6.41 15.55 7.55
CA LYS A 126 7.33 16.12 8.55
C LYS A 126 8.18 17.26 7.99
N ILE A 127 8.53 17.18 6.71
CA ILE A 127 9.36 18.18 6.03
C ILE A 127 8.49 19.17 5.26
N ALA A 128 7.49 18.65 4.53
CA ALA A 128 6.67 19.45 3.64
C ALA A 128 5.76 20.42 4.40
N LEU A 129 5.08 19.99 5.49
CA LEU A 129 4.14 20.86 6.21
C LEU A 129 4.78 22.14 6.75
N PRO A 130 5.92 22.11 7.45
CA PRO A 130 6.59 23.33 7.91
C PRO A 130 7.02 24.25 6.74
N GLU A 131 7.55 23.67 5.66
CA GLU A 131 7.99 24.43 4.49
C GLU A 131 6.83 25.05 3.72
N LEU A 132 5.73 24.33 3.51
CA LEU A 132 4.52 24.84 2.87
C LEU A 132 3.89 25.97 3.70
N LYS A 133 3.77 25.77 5.02
CA LYS A 133 3.24 26.78 5.94
C LYS A 133 4.11 28.04 5.97
N LYS A 134 5.44 27.91 6.05
CA LYS A 134 6.40 29.02 6.05
C LYS A 134 6.28 29.87 4.78
N ARG A 135 5.95 29.26 3.64
CA ARG A 135 5.82 29.92 2.35
C ARG A 135 4.38 30.39 2.06
N GLY A 136 3.45 30.18 2.97
CA GLY A 136 2.07 30.67 2.85
C GLY A 136 1.17 29.87 1.91
N TYR A 137 1.45 28.58 1.71
CA TYR A 137 0.53 27.70 0.97
C TYR A 137 -0.76 27.45 1.74
N ASP A 138 -1.85 27.28 1.00
CA ASP A 138 -3.17 26.97 1.58
C ASP A 138 -3.13 25.62 2.31
N ASP A 139 -3.62 25.59 3.56
CA ASP A 139 -3.61 24.41 4.41
C ASP A 139 -4.41 23.25 3.82
N MET A 140 -5.54 23.54 3.14
CA MET A 140 -6.43 22.49 2.60
C MET A 140 -5.76 21.72 1.49
N VAL A 141 -5.19 22.39 0.50
CA VAL A 141 -4.50 21.70 -0.60
C VAL A 141 -3.18 21.06 -0.14
N SER A 142 -2.50 21.68 0.84
CA SER A 142 -1.28 21.12 1.43
C SER A 142 -1.55 19.79 2.13
N LEU A 143 -2.55 19.75 3.01
CA LEU A 143 -2.95 18.53 3.72
C LEU A 143 -3.52 17.48 2.76
N GLY A 144 -4.40 17.89 1.84
CA GLY A 144 -4.99 16.98 0.86
C GLY A 144 -3.95 16.33 -0.04
N SER A 145 -2.98 17.11 -0.56
CA SER A 145 -1.91 16.57 -1.40
C SER A 145 -1.02 15.58 -0.67
N LEU A 146 -0.76 15.79 0.62
CA LEU A 146 0.00 14.85 1.44
C LEU A 146 -0.82 13.60 1.82
N ALA A 147 -2.11 13.77 2.12
CA ALA A 147 -3.00 12.65 2.39
C ALA A 147 -3.07 11.70 1.19
N GLY A 148 -3.37 12.24 0.01
CA GLY A 148 -3.43 11.47 -1.22
C GLY A 148 -2.08 10.93 -1.63
N ALA A 149 -1.05 11.77 -1.75
CA ALA A 149 0.27 11.32 -2.19
C ALA A 149 0.90 10.28 -1.25
N GLY A 150 0.61 10.36 0.05
CA GLY A 150 1.08 9.36 1.03
C GLY A 150 0.66 7.94 0.67
N THR A 151 -0.52 7.75 0.05
CA THR A 151 -1.01 6.42 -0.32
C THR A 151 -0.16 5.75 -1.39
N LEU A 152 0.52 6.51 -2.25
CA LEU A 152 1.44 5.97 -3.26
C LEU A 152 2.49 5.00 -2.70
N GLY A 153 2.74 5.05 -1.38
CA GLY A 153 3.65 4.14 -0.69
C GLY A 153 3.25 2.67 -0.71
N ILE A 154 2.00 2.35 -1.02
CA ILE A 154 1.55 0.96 -1.18
C ILE A 154 1.29 0.57 -2.62
N LEU A 155 1.22 1.53 -3.55
CA LEU A 155 0.95 1.29 -4.97
C LEU A 155 2.22 1.21 -5.81
N ILE A 156 3.22 2.04 -5.50
CA ILE A 156 4.48 2.05 -6.28
C ILE A 156 5.42 0.98 -5.71
N PRO A 157 5.82 -0.01 -6.53
CA PRO A 157 6.68 -1.09 -6.05
C PRO A 157 8.12 -0.64 -5.73
N PRO A 158 8.81 -1.39 -4.82
CA PRO A 158 8.32 -2.53 -4.08
C PRO A 158 7.39 -2.16 -2.93
N SER A 159 6.29 -2.90 -2.77
CA SER A 159 5.24 -2.63 -1.79
C SER A 159 4.98 -3.86 -0.91
N ILE A 160 4.94 -3.65 0.40
CA ILE A 160 4.63 -4.69 1.39
C ILE A 160 3.22 -5.26 1.13
N THR A 161 2.27 -4.39 0.85
CA THR A 161 0.86 -4.74 0.59
C THR A 161 0.72 -5.63 -0.65
N MET A 162 1.48 -5.34 -1.70
CA MET A 162 1.52 -6.15 -2.93
C MET A 162 2.13 -7.54 -2.68
N VAL A 163 3.20 -7.64 -1.86
CA VAL A 163 3.78 -8.93 -1.48
C VAL A 163 2.76 -9.78 -0.73
N VAL A 164 2.09 -9.19 0.25
CA VAL A 164 1.04 -9.87 1.04
C VAL A 164 -0.08 -10.37 0.14
N TYR A 165 -0.56 -9.53 -0.77
CA TYR A 165 -1.58 -9.92 -1.75
C TYR A 165 -1.10 -11.08 -2.63
N ALA A 166 0.08 -10.95 -3.24
CA ALA A 166 0.62 -11.95 -4.16
C ALA A 166 0.72 -13.34 -3.52
N VAL A 167 1.20 -13.39 -2.28
CA VAL A 167 1.30 -14.65 -1.51
C VAL A 167 -0.09 -15.21 -1.20
N GLN A 168 -1.04 -14.38 -0.77
CA GLN A 168 -2.39 -14.84 -0.44
C GLN A 168 -3.19 -15.30 -1.68
N ALA A 169 -2.98 -14.65 -2.81
CA ALA A 169 -3.63 -14.99 -4.07
C ALA A 169 -2.91 -16.10 -4.85
N ASN A 170 -1.74 -16.55 -4.39
CA ASN A 170 -0.83 -17.47 -5.10
C ASN A 170 -0.50 -16.99 -6.52
N VAL A 171 -0.12 -15.72 -6.65
CA VAL A 171 0.36 -15.10 -7.89
C VAL A 171 1.80 -14.61 -7.73
N SER A 172 2.50 -14.40 -8.84
CA SER A 172 3.88 -13.93 -8.82
C SER A 172 4.01 -12.52 -8.22
N ILE A 173 4.86 -12.36 -7.21
CA ILE A 173 5.17 -11.05 -6.60
C ILE A 173 5.70 -10.08 -7.65
N ILE A 174 6.56 -10.57 -8.56
CA ILE A 174 7.16 -9.75 -9.63
C ILE A 174 6.08 -9.24 -10.57
N GLN A 175 5.13 -10.09 -10.98
CA GLN A 175 4.02 -9.67 -11.84
C GLN A 175 3.15 -8.61 -11.17
N VAL A 176 2.85 -8.75 -9.88
CA VAL A 176 2.07 -7.74 -9.13
C VAL A 176 2.85 -6.43 -9.01
N PHE A 177 4.16 -6.47 -8.78
CA PHE A 177 5.00 -5.27 -8.76
C PHE A 177 4.99 -4.55 -10.12
N LEU A 178 5.20 -5.27 -11.21
CA LEU A 178 5.14 -4.69 -12.56
C LEU A 178 3.77 -4.09 -12.88
N ALA A 179 2.70 -4.78 -12.42
CA ALA A 179 1.33 -4.33 -12.60
C ALA A 179 1.02 -3.01 -11.87
N GLY A 180 1.66 -2.75 -10.73
CA GLY A 180 1.44 -1.53 -9.92
C GLY A 180 2.12 -0.28 -10.46
N PHE A 181 3.17 -0.43 -11.28
CA PHE A 181 4.00 0.70 -11.70
C PHE A 181 3.24 1.73 -12.52
N LEU A 182 2.58 1.31 -13.60
CA LEU A 182 1.82 2.23 -14.47
C LEU A 182 0.60 2.85 -13.77
N PRO A 183 -0.24 2.11 -13.03
CA PRO A 183 -1.29 2.70 -12.21
C PRO A 183 -0.76 3.73 -11.21
N GLY A 184 0.39 3.48 -10.57
CA GLY A 184 1.05 4.45 -9.71
C GLY A 184 1.38 5.77 -10.43
N LEU A 185 1.92 5.67 -11.65
CA LEU A 185 2.16 6.86 -12.49
C LEU A 185 0.85 7.57 -12.86
N VAL A 186 -0.21 6.82 -13.19
CA VAL A 186 -1.54 7.41 -13.48
C VAL A 186 -2.05 8.21 -12.27
N VAL A 187 -1.98 7.65 -11.06
CA VAL A 187 -2.39 8.34 -9.83
C VAL A 187 -1.55 9.60 -9.60
N MET A 188 -0.22 9.53 -9.79
CA MET A 188 0.65 10.71 -9.68
C MET A 188 0.28 11.81 -10.68
N VAL A 189 -0.06 11.44 -11.93
CA VAL A 189 -0.51 12.38 -12.97
C VAL A 189 -1.87 12.99 -12.59
N LEU A 190 -2.81 12.20 -12.09
CA LEU A 190 -4.12 12.68 -11.64
C LEU A 190 -3.97 13.68 -10.47
N TYR A 191 -3.14 13.36 -9.47
CA TYR A 191 -2.88 14.26 -8.35
C TYR A 191 -2.20 15.55 -8.79
N SER A 192 -1.16 15.44 -9.62
CA SER A 192 -0.48 16.62 -10.16
C SER A 192 -1.40 17.44 -11.06
N GLY A 193 -2.23 16.80 -11.89
CA GLY A 193 -3.22 17.48 -12.72
C GLY A 193 -4.24 18.27 -11.90
N TYR A 194 -4.74 17.68 -10.81
CA TYR A 194 -5.62 18.40 -9.89
C TYR A 194 -4.92 19.60 -9.23
N ILE A 195 -3.67 19.44 -8.78
CA ILE A 195 -2.89 20.53 -8.18
C ILE A 195 -2.71 21.67 -9.18
N VAL A 196 -2.42 21.37 -10.45
CA VAL A 196 -2.34 22.39 -11.52
C VAL A 196 -3.68 23.11 -11.69
N ALA A 197 -4.76 22.35 -11.86
CA ALA A 197 -6.11 22.90 -12.06
C ALA A 197 -6.53 23.78 -10.87
N TRP A 198 -6.31 23.28 -9.64
CA TRP A 198 -6.62 24.04 -8.43
C TRP A 198 -5.79 25.33 -8.32
N SER A 199 -4.51 25.29 -8.65
CA SER A 199 -3.60 26.43 -8.56
C SER A 199 -3.94 27.51 -9.59
N LEU A 200 -4.35 27.11 -10.80
CA LEU A 200 -4.82 28.03 -11.84
C LEU A 200 -6.15 28.68 -11.48
N ALA A 201 -7.04 27.93 -10.82
CA ALA A 201 -8.32 28.46 -10.34
C ALA A 201 -8.18 29.36 -9.10
N ASN A 202 -7.10 29.20 -8.31
CA ASN A 202 -6.87 29.95 -7.07
C ASN A 202 -5.49 30.65 -7.05
N PRO A 203 -5.17 31.55 -7.97
CA PRO A 203 -3.85 32.17 -8.09
C PRO A 203 -3.45 32.96 -6.83
N GLN A 204 -4.43 33.52 -6.12
CA GLN A 204 -4.20 34.30 -4.90
C GLN A 204 -3.79 33.43 -3.69
N ARG A 205 -4.10 32.12 -3.72
CA ARG A 205 -3.75 31.16 -2.67
C ARG A 205 -2.49 30.36 -2.99
N THR A 206 -1.90 30.61 -4.16
CA THR A 206 -0.65 29.99 -4.58
C THR A 206 0.48 31.00 -4.39
N PRO A 207 1.47 30.74 -3.49
CA PRO A 207 2.57 31.66 -3.25
C PRO A 207 3.37 31.99 -4.52
N PRO A 208 4.10 33.10 -4.57
CA PRO A 208 4.95 33.43 -5.71
C PRO A 208 6.06 32.37 -5.90
N ALA A 209 6.59 32.29 -7.13
CA ALA A 209 7.68 31.37 -7.43
C ALA A 209 8.95 31.76 -6.64
N ASP A 210 9.70 30.78 -6.20
CA ASP A 210 11.02 30.99 -5.64
C ASP A 210 11.95 31.63 -6.68
N PRO A 211 12.99 32.36 -6.25
CA PRO A 211 14.00 32.89 -7.16
C PRO A 211 14.53 31.79 -8.09
N PRO A 212 14.73 32.10 -9.38
CA PRO A 212 15.20 31.11 -10.34
C PRO A 212 16.63 30.69 -10.00
N MET A 213 16.81 29.37 -9.77
CA MET A 213 18.14 28.79 -9.63
C MET A 213 18.76 28.52 -11.01
N SER A 214 20.06 28.65 -11.12
CA SER A 214 20.80 28.26 -12.33
C SER A 214 20.71 26.75 -12.57
N PHE A 215 20.86 26.31 -13.82
CA PHE A 215 20.81 24.88 -14.17
C PHE A 215 21.86 24.08 -13.39
N ARG A 216 23.06 24.65 -13.20
CA ARG A 216 24.17 24.02 -12.47
C ARG A 216 23.84 23.84 -10.97
N GLU A 217 23.17 24.82 -10.37
CA GLU A 217 22.71 24.72 -8.98
C GLU A 217 21.62 23.66 -8.83
N LYS A 218 20.65 23.63 -9.75
CA LYS A 218 19.61 22.58 -9.77
C LYS A 218 20.22 21.20 -9.84
N LEU A 219 21.19 20.99 -10.74
CA LEU A 219 21.86 19.71 -10.91
C LEU A 219 22.66 19.32 -9.67
N ARG A 220 23.30 20.30 -8.99
CA ARG A 220 24.02 20.07 -7.74
C ARG A 220 23.11 19.63 -6.61
N GLU A 221 21.96 20.29 -6.43
CA GLU A 221 20.99 19.89 -5.40
C GLU A 221 20.33 18.54 -5.72
N SER A 222 20.00 18.29 -6.98
CA SER A 222 19.47 16.99 -7.42
C SER A 222 20.49 15.85 -7.35
N GLY A 223 21.79 16.18 -7.40
CA GLY A 223 22.88 15.20 -7.27
C GLY A 223 22.80 14.39 -5.98
N LYS A 224 22.24 14.96 -4.93
CA LYS A 224 22.01 14.29 -3.64
C LYS A 224 20.97 13.17 -3.73
N LEU A 225 20.08 13.19 -4.74
CA LEU A 225 19.07 12.16 -4.97
C LEU A 225 19.63 10.94 -5.72
N ILE A 226 20.77 11.09 -6.40
CA ILE A 226 21.33 10.05 -7.27
C ILE A 226 21.47 8.70 -6.56
N PRO A 227 22.02 8.61 -5.33
CA PRO A 227 22.18 7.32 -4.66
C PRO A 227 20.85 6.60 -4.44
N LEU A 228 19.81 7.33 -4.02
CA LEU A 228 18.47 6.77 -3.83
C LEU A 228 17.84 6.34 -5.15
N MET A 229 17.89 7.22 -6.16
CA MET A 229 17.34 6.91 -7.49
C MET A 229 18.04 5.72 -8.12
N LEU A 230 19.37 5.63 -7.96
CA LEU A 230 20.15 4.49 -8.44
C LEU A 230 19.72 3.20 -7.74
N LEU A 231 19.51 3.23 -6.43
CA LEU A 231 19.03 2.08 -5.67
C LEU A 231 17.64 1.60 -6.17
N ILE A 232 16.70 2.54 -6.32
CA ILE A 232 15.34 2.23 -6.81
C ILE A 232 15.39 1.63 -8.22
N VAL A 233 16.14 2.28 -9.12
CA VAL A 233 16.29 1.82 -10.50
C VAL A 233 16.95 0.44 -10.55
N LEU A 234 18.00 0.21 -9.75
CA LEU A 234 18.69 -1.08 -9.69
C LEU A 234 17.76 -2.19 -9.21
N VAL A 235 17.03 -1.97 -8.12
CA VAL A 235 16.07 -2.95 -7.58
C VAL A 235 14.97 -3.24 -8.62
N PHE A 236 14.36 -2.20 -9.19
CA PHE A 236 13.26 -2.35 -10.13
C PHE A 236 13.72 -2.98 -11.47
N LEU A 237 14.86 -2.53 -12.00
CA LEU A 237 15.41 -3.06 -13.25
C LEU A 237 15.83 -4.52 -13.11
N SER A 238 16.42 -4.90 -11.95
CA SER A 238 16.78 -6.30 -11.68
C SER A 238 15.57 -7.22 -11.65
N LEU A 239 14.43 -6.74 -11.11
CA LEU A 239 13.15 -7.46 -11.14
C LEU A 239 12.60 -7.55 -12.57
N LEU A 240 12.59 -6.43 -13.30
CA LEU A 240 12.04 -6.36 -14.67
C LEU A 240 12.80 -7.25 -15.65
N MET A 241 14.14 -7.27 -15.55
CA MET A 241 14.99 -8.06 -16.44
C MET A 241 15.13 -9.52 -15.99
N GLY A 242 14.51 -9.90 -14.87
CA GLY A 242 14.61 -11.27 -14.34
C GLY A 242 16.02 -11.63 -13.85
N TRP A 243 16.89 -10.64 -13.56
CA TRP A 243 18.25 -10.89 -13.08
C TRP A 243 18.29 -11.40 -11.67
N ALA A 244 17.27 -11.07 -10.88
CA ALA A 244 17.17 -11.45 -9.48
C ALA A 244 15.71 -11.70 -9.08
N THR A 245 15.52 -12.59 -8.13
CA THR A 245 14.24 -12.84 -7.46
C THR A 245 13.86 -11.68 -6.56
N ALA A 246 12.61 -11.61 -6.11
CA ALA A 246 12.15 -10.57 -5.18
C ALA A 246 12.98 -10.54 -3.88
N THR A 247 13.38 -11.70 -3.37
CA THR A 247 14.21 -11.83 -2.16
C THR A 247 15.64 -11.35 -2.37
N GLU A 248 16.25 -11.68 -3.51
CA GLU A 248 17.60 -11.18 -3.86
C GLU A 248 17.60 -9.68 -4.09
N CYS A 249 16.59 -9.15 -4.78
CA CYS A 249 16.42 -7.70 -4.94
C CYS A 249 16.26 -6.98 -3.60
N ALA A 250 15.51 -7.56 -2.68
CA ALA A 250 15.35 -7.02 -1.34
C ALA A 250 16.68 -7.01 -0.55
N ALA A 251 17.49 -8.07 -0.70
CA ALA A 251 18.83 -8.13 -0.09
C ALA A 251 19.76 -7.03 -0.67
N TRP A 252 19.79 -6.84 -2.00
CA TRP A 252 20.51 -5.72 -2.63
C TRP A 252 19.97 -4.37 -2.15
N GLY A 253 18.65 -4.25 -1.98
CA GLY A 253 18.00 -3.06 -1.42
C GLY A 253 18.51 -2.72 -0.01
N VAL A 254 18.61 -3.73 0.88
CA VAL A 254 19.17 -3.55 2.22
C VAL A 254 20.64 -3.14 2.17
N LEU A 255 21.47 -3.83 1.40
CA LEU A 255 22.88 -3.51 1.27
C LEU A 255 23.09 -2.08 0.74
N GLY A 256 22.35 -1.71 -0.30
CA GLY A 256 22.39 -0.36 -0.87
C GLY A 256 21.91 0.71 0.11
N SER A 257 20.84 0.43 0.88
CA SER A 257 20.35 1.36 1.90
C SER A 257 21.34 1.56 3.05
N LEU A 258 22.02 0.49 3.48
CA LEU A 258 23.09 0.57 4.47
C LEU A 258 24.27 1.37 3.94
N ALA A 259 24.68 1.16 2.68
CA ALA A 259 25.75 1.93 2.04
C ALA A 259 25.39 3.43 1.95
N ILE A 260 24.16 3.76 1.56
CA ILE A 260 23.64 5.13 1.54
C ILE A 260 23.66 5.74 2.95
N ALA A 261 23.15 5.03 3.95
CA ALA A 261 23.11 5.49 5.33
C ALA A 261 24.53 5.73 5.89
N TRP A 262 25.49 4.88 5.54
CA TRP A 262 26.89 5.03 5.90
C TRP A 262 27.51 6.25 5.22
N TRP A 263 27.29 6.43 3.92
CA TRP A 263 27.80 7.58 3.17
C TRP A 263 27.31 8.92 3.74
N HIS A 264 26.02 8.98 4.15
CA HIS A 264 25.43 10.19 4.76
C HIS A 264 25.79 10.36 6.25
N GLY A 265 26.61 9.46 6.82
CA GLY A 265 26.98 9.50 8.23
C GLY A 265 25.82 9.28 9.20
N SER A 266 24.72 8.75 8.73
CA SER A 266 23.52 8.46 9.54
C SER A 266 23.50 7.03 10.09
N LEU A 267 24.41 6.14 9.62
CA LEU A 267 24.55 4.78 10.11
C LEU A 267 25.34 4.76 11.42
N THR A 268 24.63 4.80 12.53
CA THR A 268 25.18 4.61 13.88
C THR A 268 24.68 3.28 14.45
N TRP A 269 25.36 2.71 15.45
CA TRP A 269 24.91 1.48 16.09
C TRP A 269 23.47 1.58 16.65
N PRO A 270 23.06 2.67 17.33
CA PRO A 270 21.67 2.86 17.74
C PRO A 270 20.68 2.94 16.56
N SER A 271 21.05 3.65 15.47
CA SER A 271 20.23 3.77 14.27
C SER A 271 20.04 2.41 13.58
N PHE A 272 21.13 1.64 13.43
CA PHE A 272 21.09 0.29 12.88
C PHE A 272 20.17 -0.62 13.69
N TRP A 273 20.42 -0.72 15.01
CA TRP A 273 19.62 -1.60 15.89
C TRP A 273 18.14 -1.21 15.92
N THR A 274 17.87 0.10 15.96
CA THR A 274 16.48 0.59 15.96
C THR A 274 15.78 0.29 14.63
N SER A 275 16.48 0.34 13.48
CA SER A 275 15.91 -0.04 12.18
C SER A 275 15.59 -1.53 12.11
N VAL A 276 16.51 -2.39 12.61
CA VAL A 276 16.28 -3.84 12.70
C VAL A 276 15.05 -4.13 13.57
N MET A 277 14.98 -3.52 14.76
CA MET A 277 13.87 -3.76 15.68
C MET A 277 12.53 -3.23 15.12
N GLY A 278 12.55 -2.10 14.40
CA GLY A 278 11.38 -1.59 13.69
C GLY A 278 10.88 -2.58 12.64
N ALA A 279 11.78 -3.03 11.79
CA ALA A 279 11.47 -4.02 10.75
C ALA A 279 10.95 -5.34 11.34
N MET A 280 11.59 -5.85 12.38
CA MET A 280 11.18 -7.10 13.05
C MET A 280 9.78 -7.00 13.65
N ARG A 281 9.43 -5.88 14.30
CA ARG A 281 8.09 -5.69 14.87
C ARG A 281 7.00 -5.77 13.80
N VAL A 282 7.19 -5.03 12.71
CA VAL A 282 6.23 -5.02 11.59
C VAL A 282 6.16 -6.39 10.94
N ASN A 283 7.32 -7.03 10.69
CA ASN A 283 7.36 -8.35 10.07
C ASN A 283 6.67 -9.43 10.94
N CYS A 284 6.95 -9.48 12.25
CA CYS A 284 6.30 -10.44 13.15
C CYS A 284 4.78 -10.27 13.18
N MET A 285 4.30 -9.01 13.16
CA MET A 285 2.87 -8.71 13.08
C MET A 285 2.27 -9.25 11.78
N ILE A 286 2.89 -8.97 10.64
CA ILE A 286 2.41 -9.43 9.33
C ILE A 286 2.44 -10.96 9.24
N MET A 287 3.51 -11.60 9.69
CA MET A 287 3.63 -13.06 9.67
C MET A 287 2.56 -13.75 10.52
N LEU A 288 2.22 -13.18 11.68
CA LEU A 288 1.12 -13.68 12.52
C LEU A 288 -0.23 -13.55 11.82
N ILE A 289 -0.47 -12.41 11.14
CA ILE A 289 -1.70 -12.19 10.38
C ILE A 289 -1.80 -13.18 9.21
N LEU A 290 -0.72 -13.37 8.45
CA LEU A 290 -0.66 -14.31 7.33
C LEU A 290 -0.89 -15.75 7.77
N ALA A 291 -0.28 -16.18 8.87
CA ALA A 291 -0.48 -17.50 9.43
C ALA A 291 -1.95 -17.71 9.84
N GLY A 292 -2.54 -16.73 10.53
CA GLY A 292 -3.94 -16.76 10.92
C GLY A 292 -4.89 -16.82 9.72
N ALA A 293 -4.63 -16.01 8.71
CA ALA A 293 -5.43 -15.96 7.49
C ALA A 293 -5.37 -17.24 6.68
N SER A 294 -4.17 -17.80 6.50
CA SER A 294 -4.00 -19.06 5.79
C SER A 294 -4.74 -20.22 6.48
N TYR A 295 -4.69 -20.24 7.81
CA TYR A 295 -5.44 -21.22 8.58
C TYR A 295 -6.95 -21.00 8.47
N MET A 296 -7.43 -19.76 8.65
CA MET A 296 -8.85 -19.40 8.50
C MET A 296 -9.36 -19.72 7.09
N SER A 297 -8.60 -19.31 6.05
CA SER A 297 -8.95 -19.59 4.64
C SER A 297 -9.12 -21.11 4.40
N THR A 298 -8.20 -21.91 4.92
CA THR A 298 -8.29 -23.37 4.81
C THR A 298 -9.48 -23.92 5.57
N SER A 299 -9.75 -23.43 6.77
CA SER A 299 -10.94 -23.79 7.55
C SER A 299 -12.23 -23.46 6.79
N MET A 300 -12.33 -22.26 6.23
CA MET A 300 -13.48 -21.86 5.42
C MET A 300 -13.64 -22.74 4.17
N ALA A 301 -12.55 -23.12 3.52
CA ALA A 301 -12.59 -24.01 2.35
C ALA A 301 -13.20 -25.38 2.71
N TYR A 302 -12.85 -25.94 3.87
CA TYR A 302 -13.46 -27.19 4.36
C TYR A 302 -14.94 -27.05 4.69
N THR A 303 -15.40 -25.88 5.14
CA THR A 303 -16.84 -25.64 5.40
C THR A 303 -17.66 -25.40 4.13
N GLY A 304 -17.03 -25.10 2.99
CA GLY A 304 -17.70 -24.78 1.74
C GLY A 304 -18.33 -23.38 1.69
N VAL A 305 -18.09 -22.53 2.70
CA VAL A 305 -18.65 -21.17 2.79
C VAL A 305 -18.24 -20.28 1.61
N PRO A 306 -16.97 -20.22 1.16
CA PRO A 306 -16.57 -19.36 0.03
C PRO A 306 -17.28 -19.72 -1.27
N GLN A 307 -17.46 -21.02 -1.53
CA GLN A 307 -18.14 -21.53 -2.73
C GLN A 307 -19.64 -21.19 -2.70
N ALA A 308 -20.28 -21.35 -1.53
CA ALA A 308 -21.67 -20.99 -1.36
C ALA A 308 -21.92 -19.49 -1.55
N LEU A 309 -21.02 -18.63 -1.02
CA LEU A 309 -21.06 -17.19 -1.22
C LEU A 309 -20.85 -16.80 -2.69
N ALA A 310 -19.87 -17.43 -3.37
CA ALA A 310 -19.66 -17.19 -4.80
C ALA A 310 -20.89 -17.57 -5.64
N THR A 311 -21.53 -18.70 -5.34
CA THR A 311 -22.76 -19.14 -5.99
C THR A 311 -23.91 -18.17 -5.69
N TRP A 312 -24.07 -17.75 -4.44
CA TRP A 312 -25.11 -16.79 -4.03
C TRP A 312 -24.95 -15.44 -4.74
N VAL A 313 -23.73 -14.90 -4.81
CA VAL A 313 -23.45 -13.68 -5.58
C VAL A 313 -23.70 -13.90 -7.07
N GLY A 314 -23.38 -15.08 -7.60
CA GLY A 314 -23.67 -15.46 -8.99
C GLY A 314 -25.16 -15.40 -9.35
N HIS A 315 -26.06 -15.68 -8.39
CA HIS A 315 -27.51 -15.57 -8.62
C HIS A 315 -27.99 -14.13 -8.90
N PHE A 316 -27.24 -13.11 -8.47
CA PHE A 316 -27.58 -11.72 -8.79
C PHE A 316 -27.24 -11.34 -10.23
N ASN A 317 -26.55 -12.21 -10.98
CA ASN A 317 -26.11 -11.95 -12.37
C ASN A 317 -25.49 -10.57 -12.54
N LEU A 318 -24.66 -10.16 -11.55
CA LEU A 318 -24.00 -8.88 -11.60
C LEU A 318 -23.07 -8.82 -12.81
N SER A 319 -23.13 -7.73 -13.55
CA SER A 319 -22.09 -7.50 -14.55
C SER A 319 -20.70 -7.40 -13.88
N PRO A 320 -19.63 -7.75 -14.57
CA PRO A 320 -18.28 -7.61 -14.02
C PRO A 320 -18.00 -6.21 -13.42
N TYR A 321 -18.49 -5.16 -14.07
CA TYR A 321 -18.36 -3.79 -13.56
C TYR A 321 -19.16 -3.52 -12.29
N ALA A 322 -20.39 -4.10 -12.19
CA ALA A 322 -21.20 -3.98 -10.99
C ALA A 322 -20.57 -4.72 -9.80
N LEU A 323 -19.93 -5.87 -10.03
CA LEU A 323 -19.17 -6.59 -9.02
C LEU A 323 -18.00 -5.74 -8.50
N ILE A 324 -17.21 -5.15 -9.40
CA ILE A 324 -16.08 -4.27 -9.04
C ILE A 324 -16.57 -3.05 -8.24
N ALA A 325 -17.68 -2.42 -8.65
CA ALA A 325 -18.28 -1.31 -7.90
C ALA A 325 -18.73 -1.73 -6.49
N ALA A 326 -19.39 -2.89 -6.37
CA ALA A 326 -19.80 -3.42 -5.07
C ALA A 326 -18.61 -3.73 -4.16
N LEU A 327 -17.55 -4.34 -4.71
CA LEU A 327 -16.32 -4.60 -3.98
C LEU A 327 -15.63 -3.30 -3.57
N THR A 328 -15.62 -2.26 -4.43
CA THR A 328 -15.08 -0.94 -4.07
C THR A 328 -15.78 -0.38 -2.83
N VAL A 329 -17.10 -0.38 -2.81
CA VAL A 329 -17.88 0.10 -1.65
C VAL A 329 -17.59 -0.74 -0.40
N MET A 330 -17.53 -2.07 -0.55
CA MET A 330 -17.22 -2.99 0.55
C MET A 330 -15.83 -2.69 1.15
N TYR A 331 -14.80 -2.57 0.33
CA TYR A 331 -13.44 -2.30 0.79
C TYR A 331 -13.30 -0.92 1.46
N VAL A 332 -13.93 0.13 0.89
CA VAL A 332 -13.96 1.46 1.50
C VAL A 332 -14.64 1.40 2.88
N ALA A 333 -15.74 0.68 2.99
CA ALA A 333 -16.42 0.49 4.27
C ALA A 333 -15.55 -0.28 5.29
N LEU A 334 -14.88 -1.37 4.87
CA LEU A 334 -13.97 -2.14 5.73
C LEU A 334 -12.77 -1.30 6.19
N GLY A 335 -12.24 -0.45 5.32
CA GLY A 335 -11.10 0.40 5.63
C GLY A 335 -11.38 1.51 6.64
N THR A 336 -12.63 1.74 7.01
CA THR A 336 -12.95 2.60 8.15
C THR A 336 -12.57 1.98 9.50
N ALA A 337 -12.31 0.67 9.54
CA ALA A 337 -12.02 -0.07 10.77
C ALA A 337 -10.71 -0.89 10.71
N LEU A 338 -10.22 -1.19 9.51
CA LEU A 338 -9.08 -2.09 9.30
C LEU A 338 -7.98 -1.38 8.50
N ASP A 339 -6.73 -1.74 8.78
CA ASP A 339 -5.60 -1.35 7.95
C ASP A 339 -5.56 -2.15 6.63
N GLY A 340 -4.78 -1.67 5.65
CA GLY A 340 -4.75 -2.24 4.31
C GLY A 340 -4.32 -3.71 4.24
N ILE A 341 -3.32 -4.11 5.03
CA ILE A 341 -2.85 -5.50 5.06
C ILE A 341 -3.94 -6.40 5.62
N SER A 342 -4.57 -5.99 6.71
CA SER A 342 -5.67 -6.74 7.34
C SER A 342 -6.87 -6.89 6.41
N MET A 343 -7.23 -5.84 5.67
CA MET A 343 -8.30 -5.91 4.66
C MET A 343 -8.02 -6.96 3.60
N ILE A 344 -6.83 -6.95 3.01
CA ILE A 344 -6.44 -7.90 1.98
C ILE A 344 -6.54 -9.33 2.52
N VAL A 345 -5.91 -9.55 3.67
CA VAL A 345 -5.81 -10.89 4.27
C VAL A 345 -7.17 -11.46 4.66
N LEU A 346 -8.07 -10.63 5.22
CA LEU A 346 -9.43 -11.03 5.60
C LEU A 346 -10.32 -11.36 4.40
N THR A 347 -10.19 -10.62 3.32
CA THR A 347 -11.15 -10.71 2.21
C THR A 347 -10.70 -11.66 1.10
N THR A 348 -9.41 -11.86 0.91
CA THR A 348 -8.85 -12.61 -0.22
C THR A 348 -9.43 -14.02 -0.33
N ALA A 349 -9.60 -14.73 0.79
CA ALA A 349 -10.15 -16.07 0.82
C ALA A 349 -11.58 -16.19 0.24
N VAL A 350 -12.37 -15.13 0.43
CA VAL A 350 -13.77 -15.07 0.01
C VAL A 350 -13.90 -14.48 -1.40
N VAL A 351 -13.12 -13.44 -1.68
CA VAL A 351 -13.28 -12.64 -2.90
C VAL A 351 -12.60 -13.29 -4.11
N ILE A 352 -11.47 -14.00 -3.95
CA ILE A 352 -10.78 -14.66 -5.08
C ILE A 352 -11.68 -15.62 -5.87
N PRO A 353 -12.47 -16.53 -5.25
CA PRO A 353 -13.36 -17.40 -6.01
C PRO A 353 -14.39 -16.61 -6.85
N MET A 354 -14.89 -15.49 -6.31
CA MET A 354 -15.85 -14.62 -7.01
C MET A 354 -15.22 -13.94 -8.22
N ILE A 355 -13.99 -13.43 -8.06
CA ILE A 355 -13.23 -12.76 -9.11
C ILE A 355 -12.86 -13.71 -10.25
N LYS A 356 -12.44 -14.93 -9.92
CA LYS A 356 -12.18 -15.99 -10.91
C LYS A 356 -13.45 -16.36 -11.69
N ALA A 357 -14.58 -16.50 -11.00
CA ALA A 357 -15.86 -16.78 -11.63
C ALA A 357 -16.34 -15.64 -12.55
N ALA A 358 -16.00 -14.39 -12.23
CA ALA A 358 -16.29 -13.22 -13.05
C ALA A 358 -15.29 -13.02 -14.22
N GLY A 359 -14.25 -13.86 -14.33
CA GLY A 359 -13.29 -13.84 -15.43
C GLY A 359 -12.18 -12.78 -15.31
N PHE A 360 -11.97 -12.19 -14.14
CA PHE A 360 -10.89 -11.24 -13.94
C PHE A 360 -9.55 -11.93 -13.68
N ASP A 361 -8.47 -11.32 -14.19
CA ASP A 361 -7.11 -11.71 -13.87
C ASP A 361 -6.76 -11.36 -12.42
N LEU A 362 -6.06 -12.27 -11.74
CA LEU A 362 -5.73 -12.08 -10.32
C LEU A 362 -4.63 -11.05 -10.09
N VAL A 363 -3.70 -10.86 -11.06
CA VAL A 363 -2.67 -9.82 -10.98
C VAL A 363 -3.33 -8.45 -11.11
N TRP A 364 -4.25 -8.30 -12.07
CA TRP A 364 -5.06 -7.10 -12.22
C TRP A 364 -5.87 -6.80 -10.96
N PHE A 365 -6.53 -7.83 -10.42
CA PHE A 365 -7.32 -7.68 -9.21
C PHE A 365 -6.48 -7.26 -8.00
N GLY A 366 -5.22 -7.69 -7.92
CA GLY A 366 -4.29 -7.24 -6.88
C GLY A 366 -4.09 -5.72 -6.89
N ILE A 367 -3.94 -5.13 -8.07
CA ILE A 367 -3.79 -3.68 -8.19
C ILE A 367 -5.10 -2.95 -7.89
N PHE A 368 -6.24 -3.51 -8.30
CA PHE A 368 -7.54 -3.01 -7.92
C PHE A 368 -7.68 -2.95 -6.39
N VAL A 369 -7.36 -4.04 -5.68
CA VAL A 369 -7.44 -4.08 -4.22
C VAL A 369 -6.50 -3.06 -3.58
N VAL A 370 -5.27 -2.93 -4.05
CA VAL A 370 -4.33 -1.93 -3.53
C VAL A 370 -4.88 -0.51 -3.70
N LEU A 371 -5.43 -0.15 -4.86
CA LEU A 371 -6.04 1.17 -5.09
C LEU A 371 -7.25 1.42 -4.17
N VAL A 372 -8.07 0.40 -3.93
CA VAL A 372 -9.23 0.56 -3.04
C VAL A 372 -8.80 0.65 -1.57
N VAL A 373 -7.70 -0.03 -1.20
CA VAL A 373 -7.05 0.16 0.10
C VAL A 373 -6.54 1.60 0.24
N GLU A 374 -5.91 2.16 -0.79
CA GLU A 374 -5.52 3.58 -0.80
C GLU A 374 -6.71 4.52 -0.56
N MET A 375 -7.84 4.25 -1.22
CA MET A 375 -9.07 5.02 -0.99
C MET A 375 -9.51 4.95 0.47
N ALA A 376 -9.45 3.77 1.08
CA ALA A 376 -9.81 3.55 2.47
C ALA A 376 -8.90 4.34 3.44
N GLU A 377 -7.60 4.43 3.15
CA GLU A 377 -6.64 5.15 4.00
C GLU A 377 -6.80 6.68 3.99
N VAL A 378 -7.50 7.24 2.99
CA VAL A 378 -7.82 8.66 2.90
C VAL A 378 -9.31 8.95 3.10
N SER A 379 -10.11 7.94 3.44
CA SER A 379 -11.54 8.10 3.66
C SER A 379 -11.88 8.31 5.15
N PRO A 380 -12.78 9.27 5.48
CA PRO A 380 -13.30 9.39 6.83
C PRO A 380 -14.14 8.14 7.21
N PRO A 381 -14.27 7.79 8.51
CA PRO A 381 -13.86 8.54 9.69
C PRO A 381 -12.44 8.24 10.18
N VAL A 382 -11.80 7.13 9.79
CA VAL A 382 -10.57 6.66 10.46
C VAL A 382 -9.35 6.63 9.53
N GLY A 383 -9.48 6.92 8.25
CA GLY A 383 -8.38 6.81 7.28
C GLY A 383 -6.99 7.04 7.88
N PHE A 384 -6.10 6.07 7.77
CA PHE A 384 -4.84 6.04 8.52
C PHE A 384 -3.95 7.26 8.24
N ASN A 385 -3.90 7.69 6.97
CA ASN A 385 -3.17 8.90 6.58
C ASN A 385 -3.78 10.18 7.16
N LEU A 386 -5.11 10.21 7.33
CA LEU A 386 -5.78 11.35 7.95
C LEU A 386 -5.36 11.49 9.41
N PHE A 387 -5.26 10.37 10.14
CA PHE A 387 -4.80 10.36 11.52
C PHE A 387 -3.35 10.83 11.67
N VAL A 388 -2.46 10.38 10.77
CA VAL A 388 -1.07 10.82 10.72
C VAL A 388 -1.00 12.34 10.53
N LEU A 389 -1.72 12.87 9.55
CA LEU A 389 -1.72 14.31 9.25
C LEU A 389 -2.40 15.15 10.33
N GLN A 390 -3.45 14.66 10.95
CA GLN A 390 -4.07 15.28 12.11
C GLN A 390 -3.06 15.48 13.24
N THR A 391 -2.34 14.42 13.59
CA THR A 391 -1.33 14.45 14.65
C THR A 391 -0.19 15.42 14.32
N MET A 392 0.26 15.47 13.06
CA MET A 392 1.38 16.30 12.64
C MET A 392 1.02 17.76 12.41
N SER A 393 -0.17 18.05 11.91
CA SER A 393 -0.62 19.41 11.60
C SER A 393 -1.29 20.12 12.77
N GLY A 394 -1.77 19.37 13.78
CA GLY A 394 -2.58 19.88 14.87
C GLY A 394 -3.98 20.36 14.45
N LYS A 395 -4.41 20.04 13.21
CA LYS A 395 -5.75 20.37 12.70
C LYS A 395 -6.76 19.32 13.15
N ASP A 396 -8.04 19.71 13.21
CA ASP A 396 -9.13 18.79 13.51
C ASP A 396 -9.35 17.75 12.39
N SER A 397 -9.89 16.60 12.75
CA SER A 397 -10.14 15.47 11.83
C SER A 397 -11.02 15.87 10.65
N ASN A 398 -12.04 16.70 10.86
CA ASN A 398 -12.93 17.16 9.81
C ASN A 398 -12.20 18.01 8.76
N THR A 399 -11.28 18.86 9.18
CA THR A 399 -10.48 19.70 8.27
C THR A 399 -9.59 18.82 7.40
N VAL A 400 -8.88 17.85 8.00
CA VAL A 400 -8.02 16.93 7.25
C VAL A 400 -8.85 16.04 6.32
N ALA A 401 -9.99 15.53 6.77
CA ALA A 401 -10.90 14.73 5.96
C ALA A 401 -11.44 15.51 4.75
N ARG A 402 -11.88 16.76 4.96
CA ARG A 402 -12.33 17.62 3.84
C ARG A 402 -11.21 17.94 2.86
N ALA A 403 -9.99 18.13 3.35
CA ALA A 403 -8.83 18.36 2.50
C ALA A 403 -8.51 17.15 1.61
N SER A 404 -8.72 15.93 2.09
CA SER A 404 -8.43 14.69 1.35
C SER A 404 -9.51 14.32 0.33
N LEU A 405 -10.76 14.84 0.45
CA LEU A 405 -11.87 14.46 -0.44
C LEU A 405 -11.56 14.56 -1.95
N PRO A 406 -10.95 15.62 -2.46
CA PRO A 406 -10.62 15.68 -3.88
C PRO A 406 -9.69 14.53 -4.30
N PHE A 407 -8.71 14.20 -3.48
CA PHE A 407 -7.75 13.12 -3.75
C PHE A 407 -8.39 11.73 -3.65
N PHE A 408 -9.35 11.55 -2.74
CA PHE A 408 -10.20 10.36 -2.70
C PHE A 408 -10.96 10.15 -4.02
N PHE A 409 -11.61 11.19 -4.55
CA PHE A 409 -12.33 11.08 -5.83
C PHE A 409 -11.39 10.85 -7.02
N LEU A 410 -10.16 11.31 -6.96
CA LEU A 410 -9.15 10.98 -7.98
C LEU A 410 -8.74 9.50 -7.91
N LEU A 411 -8.69 8.88 -6.73
CA LEU A 411 -8.52 7.43 -6.60
C LEU A 411 -9.72 6.67 -7.15
N VAL A 412 -10.96 7.13 -6.89
CA VAL A 412 -12.17 6.56 -7.53
C VAL A 412 -12.03 6.61 -9.06
N LEU A 413 -11.57 7.74 -9.59
CA LEU A 413 -11.31 7.89 -11.02
C LEU A 413 -10.20 6.93 -11.49
N ALA A 414 -9.12 6.76 -10.72
CA ALA A 414 -8.06 5.82 -11.05
C ALA A 414 -8.57 4.37 -11.11
N VAL A 415 -9.40 3.96 -10.14
CA VAL A 415 -10.07 2.65 -10.15
C VAL A 415 -10.95 2.49 -11.39
N ALA A 416 -11.73 3.52 -11.76
CA ALA A 416 -12.54 3.50 -12.98
C ALA A 416 -11.66 3.37 -14.24
N ILE A 417 -10.55 4.11 -14.31
CA ILE A 417 -9.61 4.05 -15.44
C ILE A 417 -9.04 2.65 -15.61
N ILE A 418 -8.51 2.02 -14.56
CA ILE A 418 -7.94 0.67 -14.68
C ILE A 418 -8.98 -0.41 -14.94
N THR A 419 -10.23 -0.16 -14.56
CA THR A 419 -11.35 -1.09 -14.81
C THR A 419 -11.79 -1.03 -16.27
N VAL A 420 -11.84 0.17 -16.85
CA VAL A 420 -12.19 0.36 -18.28
C VAL A 420 -11.00 0.02 -19.20
N PHE A 421 -9.78 0.30 -18.75
CA PHE A 421 -8.55 0.07 -19.49
C PHE A 421 -7.60 -0.88 -18.74
N PRO A 422 -7.93 -2.19 -18.63
CA PRO A 422 -7.15 -3.15 -17.86
C PRO A 422 -5.71 -3.33 -18.37
N ASP A 423 -5.44 -3.02 -19.62
CA ASP A 423 -4.11 -3.08 -20.19
C ASP A 423 -3.11 -2.12 -19.54
N ILE A 424 -3.56 -1.01 -18.92
CA ILE A 424 -2.70 -0.13 -18.12
C ILE A 424 -2.02 -0.92 -16.99
N VAL A 425 -2.74 -1.89 -16.41
CA VAL A 425 -2.22 -2.76 -15.35
C VAL A 425 -1.38 -3.90 -15.94
N MET A 426 -1.84 -4.51 -17.04
CA MET A 426 -1.32 -5.79 -17.51
C MET A 426 -0.20 -5.67 -18.55
N VAL A 427 0.08 -4.49 -19.12
CA VAL A 427 1.06 -4.34 -20.19
C VAL A 427 2.47 -4.72 -19.75
N LEU A 428 2.95 -4.23 -18.61
CA LEU A 428 4.30 -4.56 -18.10
C LEU A 428 4.43 -6.04 -17.70
N PRO A 429 3.49 -6.64 -16.94
CA PRO A 429 3.52 -8.08 -16.68
C PRO A 429 3.57 -8.94 -17.95
N ARG A 430 2.75 -8.64 -18.96
CA ARG A 430 2.75 -9.39 -20.24
C ARG A 430 4.02 -9.20 -21.05
N MET A 431 4.65 -8.02 -21.00
CA MET A 431 5.94 -7.79 -21.67
C MET A 431 7.07 -8.56 -21.03
N ALA A 432 7.09 -8.64 -19.70
CA ALA A 432 8.13 -9.35 -18.97
C ALA A 432 7.94 -10.86 -18.93
N PHE A 433 6.69 -11.32 -18.96
CA PHE A 433 6.30 -12.74 -18.90
C PHE A 433 5.26 -13.01 -20.01
N PRO A 434 5.71 -13.13 -21.28
CA PRO A 434 4.82 -13.51 -22.37
C PRO A 434 4.21 -14.89 -22.07
N ALA A 435 2.89 -15.03 -22.36
CA ALA A 435 2.10 -16.24 -22.10
C ALA A 435 2.55 -17.42 -22.94
#